data_1d1607dfbc1c2bd848a36b89bfeef6cb
#
_entry.id   1d1607dfbc1c2bd848a36b89bfeef6cb
#
_cell.length_a   1.000
_cell.length_b   1.000
_cell.length_c   1.000
_cell.angle_alpha   90.00
_cell.angle_beta   90.00
_cell.angle_gamma   90.00
#
_symmetry.space_group_name_H-M   'P 1'
#
loop_
_entity.id
_entity.type
_entity.pdbx_description
1 polymer ?
#
loop_
_entity_poly.entity_id
_entity_poly.type
_entity_poly.pdbx_seq_one_letter_code
_entity_poly.pdbx_strand_id
1 'polypeptide(L)'
;DQGYVTKDVLTEKLNDLGFFQGDTVDGLTCSSSINAYTRKNAGRLEYLTTGFGQGSTVTPYQLLKAYSVFGNDGKTVQPHIVDKVVNPKTNKVVYQATPKYSKQIFSTNTISQVKDLMLGVIEDEQGTGKTYRLDNDVRMIGKTGTGQVVENGGYSTTLYMHSFVGIAPYDDPQVVMFLTFKSGDSYAQYMPNIVKQTMNEALQVVNRYNAKNTTAVDQSYTLDSYTNQSVN
;
A
#
# COMPACT_ATOMS: atom_id res chain seq x y z
N ASP A 1 14.46 29.73 6.82
CA ASP A 1 13.86 28.53 6.20
C ASP A 1 14.95 27.72 5.52
N GLN A 2 15.47 26.77 6.27
CA GLN A 2 16.56 25.90 5.82
C GLN A 2 15.98 24.64 5.17
N GLY A 3 15.39 24.76 3.96
CA GLY A 3 15.02 23.59 3.14
C GLY A 3 13.87 22.74 3.67
N TYR A 4 13.04 23.23 4.56
CA TYR A 4 11.88 22.50 5.08
C TYR A 4 10.76 22.44 4.03
N VAL A 5 10.05 21.30 4.02
CA VAL A 5 8.84 21.12 3.20
C VAL A 5 7.79 22.14 3.67
N THR A 6 7.32 23.00 2.76
CA THR A 6 6.24 23.95 3.07
C THR A 6 4.89 23.26 3.12
N LYS A 7 3.89 23.89 3.75
CA LYS A 7 2.52 23.39 3.79
C LYS A 7 1.96 23.13 2.38
N ASP A 8 2.27 24.00 1.43
CA ASP A 8 1.76 23.88 0.05
C ASP A 8 2.40 22.68 -0.67
N VAL A 9 3.72 22.50 -0.53
CA VAL A 9 4.43 21.36 -1.11
C VAL A 9 3.94 20.04 -0.49
N LEU A 10 3.74 19.98 0.83
CA LEU A 10 3.17 18.79 1.48
C LEU A 10 1.77 18.49 0.96
N THR A 11 0.92 19.53 0.86
CA THR A 11 -0.45 19.38 0.37
C THR A 11 -0.47 18.90 -1.07
N GLU A 12 0.35 19.45 -1.95
CA GLU A 12 0.49 19.03 -3.33
C GLU A 12 0.87 17.54 -3.40
N LYS A 13 1.91 17.12 -2.68
CA LYS A 13 2.38 15.73 -2.70
C LYS A 13 1.38 14.75 -2.12
N LEU A 14 0.69 15.10 -1.04
CA LEU A 14 -0.37 14.26 -0.49
C LEU A 14 -1.55 14.10 -1.46
N ASN A 15 -1.93 15.18 -2.16
CA ASN A 15 -2.96 15.11 -3.21
C ASN A 15 -2.51 14.28 -4.41
N ASP A 16 -1.26 14.46 -4.88
CA ASP A 16 -0.68 13.67 -5.98
C ASP A 16 -0.66 12.17 -5.65
N LEU A 17 -0.41 11.81 -4.38
CA LEU A 17 -0.47 10.43 -3.88
C LEU A 17 -1.91 9.89 -3.75
N GLY A 18 -2.92 10.76 -3.83
CA GLY A 18 -4.34 10.40 -3.73
C GLY A 18 -4.91 10.43 -2.31
N PHE A 19 -4.22 11.06 -1.35
CA PHE A 19 -4.77 11.25 -0.01
C PHE A 19 -5.86 12.31 0.02
N PHE A 20 -6.82 12.16 0.94
CA PHE A 20 -7.91 13.11 1.24
C PHE A 20 -8.87 13.38 0.09
N GLN A 21 -8.83 12.58 -0.96
CA GLN A 21 -9.76 12.63 -2.08
C GLN A 21 -10.84 11.55 -1.90
N GLY A 22 -12.02 11.79 -2.45
CA GLY A 22 -13.04 10.74 -2.56
C GLY A 22 -12.58 9.70 -3.59
N ASP A 23 -12.43 8.46 -3.15
CA ASP A 23 -12.02 7.35 -4.01
C ASP A 23 -13.17 6.37 -4.24
N THR A 24 -13.13 5.73 -5.40
CA THR A 24 -13.95 4.56 -5.70
C THR A 24 -13.08 3.43 -6.22
N VAL A 25 -13.41 2.20 -5.86
CA VAL A 25 -12.79 0.99 -6.39
C VAL A 25 -13.84 0.22 -7.15
N ASP A 26 -13.71 0.19 -8.47
CA ASP A 26 -14.65 -0.52 -9.37
C ASP A 26 -16.14 -0.19 -9.11
N GLY A 27 -16.42 1.09 -8.84
CA GLY A 27 -17.78 1.59 -8.54
C GLY A 27 -18.19 1.50 -7.08
N LEU A 28 -17.39 0.89 -6.20
CA LEU A 28 -17.63 0.89 -4.76
C LEU A 28 -17.03 2.15 -4.13
N THR A 29 -17.83 2.91 -3.40
CA THR A 29 -17.37 4.11 -2.70
C THR A 29 -16.50 3.73 -1.49
N CYS A 30 -15.31 4.30 -1.43
CA CYS A 30 -14.44 4.18 -0.26
C CYS A 30 -14.88 5.11 0.87
N SER A 31 -14.49 4.77 2.10
CA SER A 31 -14.71 5.65 3.25
C SER A 31 -14.01 6.99 3.06
N SER A 32 -14.56 8.03 3.67
CA SER A 32 -13.92 9.36 3.66
C SER A 32 -12.68 9.39 4.55
N SER A 33 -11.72 10.22 4.16
CA SER A 33 -10.53 10.56 4.94
C SER A 33 -10.61 12.01 5.42
N ILE A 34 -9.81 12.36 6.41
CA ILE A 34 -9.84 13.67 7.04
C ILE A 34 -8.45 14.31 6.99
N ASN A 35 -8.37 15.45 6.32
CA ASN A 35 -7.18 16.29 6.36
C ASN A 35 -7.30 17.30 7.53
N ALA A 36 -6.57 17.05 8.63
CA ALA A 36 -6.69 17.85 9.84
C ALA A 36 -6.22 19.29 9.65
N TYR A 37 -5.13 19.52 8.90
CA TYR A 37 -4.53 20.84 8.77
C TYR A 37 -5.22 21.76 7.74
N THR A 38 -6.22 21.27 7.03
CA THR A 38 -7.07 22.12 6.14
C THR A 38 -8.37 22.56 6.81
N ARG A 39 -8.66 22.09 8.02
CA ARG A 39 -9.85 22.54 8.76
C ARG A 39 -9.77 24.03 9.04
N LYS A 40 -10.94 24.68 9.14
CA LYS A 40 -11.07 26.15 9.33
C LYS A 40 -10.23 26.71 10.48
N ASN A 41 -10.09 25.95 11.57
CA ASN A 41 -9.36 26.34 12.77
C ASN A 41 -8.02 25.61 12.91
N ALA A 42 -7.52 24.99 11.85
CA ALA A 42 -6.24 24.30 11.89
C ALA A 42 -5.08 25.27 12.02
N GLY A 43 -4.19 25.00 12.96
CA GLY A 43 -2.98 25.76 13.20
C GLY A 43 -1.72 25.04 12.70
N ARG A 44 -0.59 25.52 13.21
CA ARG A 44 0.72 24.93 12.90
C ARG A 44 0.85 23.50 13.45
N LEU A 45 0.18 23.20 14.56
CA LEU A 45 0.24 21.90 15.21
C LEU A 45 -0.31 20.80 14.29
N GLU A 46 -1.50 20.99 13.72
CA GLU A 46 -2.15 20.00 12.85
C GLU A 46 -1.31 19.75 11.59
N TYR A 47 -0.67 20.75 11.06
CA TYR A 47 0.26 20.60 9.94
C TYR A 47 1.49 19.76 10.34
N LEU A 48 2.12 20.08 11.47
CA LEU A 48 3.31 19.38 11.94
C LEU A 48 3.00 17.92 12.30
N THR A 49 1.87 17.68 12.97
CA THR A 49 1.46 16.32 13.37
C THR A 49 1.10 15.45 12.16
N THR A 50 0.50 16.00 11.12
CA THR A 50 0.24 15.30 9.86
C THR A 50 1.54 14.80 9.21
N GLY A 51 2.64 15.55 9.35
CA GLY A 51 3.95 15.17 8.79
C GLY A 51 4.53 13.85 9.34
N PHE A 52 4.09 13.42 10.52
CA PHE A 52 4.45 12.11 11.10
C PHE A 52 3.24 11.18 11.32
N GLY A 53 2.11 11.45 10.65
CA GLY A 53 0.96 10.56 10.60
C GLY A 53 -0.05 10.70 11.75
N GLN A 54 -0.07 11.84 12.44
CA GLN A 54 -1.03 12.12 13.51
C GLN A 54 -2.04 13.20 13.09
N GLY A 55 -3.24 13.17 13.70
CA GLY A 55 -4.28 14.17 13.51
C GLY A 55 -5.13 13.99 12.25
N SER A 56 -4.54 13.63 11.13
CA SER A 56 -5.25 13.29 9.89
C SER A 56 -5.63 11.81 9.85
N THR A 57 -6.69 11.46 9.10
CA THR A 57 -7.07 10.05 8.88
C THR A 57 -7.04 9.73 7.39
N VAL A 58 -6.61 8.53 7.07
CA VAL A 58 -6.52 8.01 5.71
C VAL A 58 -7.12 6.61 5.64
N THR A 59 -7.54 6.17 4.47
CA THR A 59 -8.06 4.82 4.29
C THR A 59 -6.92 3.84 3.96
N PRO A 60 -7.07 2.54 4.29
CA PRO A 60 -6.14 1.50 3.83
C PRO A 60 -5.93 1.51 2.31
N TYR A 61 -6.99 1.76 1.55
CA TYR A 61 -6.92 1.89 0.10
C TYR A 61 -5.99 3.03 -0.35
N GLN A 62 -6.12 4.21 0.26
CA GLN A 62 -5.25 5.36 -0.06
C GLN A 62 -3.80 5.06 0.28
N LEU A 63 -3.54 4.35 1.38
CA LEU A 63 -2.18 3.92 1.74
C LEU A 63 -1.62 2.94 0.71
N LEU A 64 -2.34 1.88 0.34
CA LEU A 64 -1.89 0.94 -0.68
C LEU A 64 -1.59 1.63 -2.01
N LYS A 65 -2.47 2.54 -2.45
CA LYS A 65 -2.25 3.36 -3.65
C LYS A 65 -0.99 4.23 -3.53
N ALA A 66 -0.82 4.94 -2.43
CA ALA A 66 0.34 5.79 -2.21
C ALA A 66 1.65 5.00 -2.16
N TYR A 67 1.69 3.88 -1.44
CA TYR A 67 2.89 3.04 -1.34
C TYR A 67 3.23 2.29 -2.64
N SER A 68 2.31 2.21 -3.59
CA SER A 68 2.60 1.62 -4.91
C SER A 68 3.67 2.39 -5.70
N VAL A 69 4.00 3.63 -5.32
CA VAL A 69 5.10 4.41 -5.93
C VAL A 69 6.45 3.70 -5.85
N PHE A 70 6.66 2.85 -4.83
CA PHE A 70 7.93 2.14 -4.62
C PHE A 70 8.13 0.96 -5.59
N GLY A 71 7.06 0.47 -6.20
CA GLY A 71 7.10 -0.57 -7.24
C GLY A 71 6.85 -0.04 -8.65
N ASN A 72 6.64 1.27 -8.82
CA ASN A 72 6.25 1.86 -10.10
C ASN A 72 7.04 3.15 -10.41
N ASP A 73 8.32 3.19 -10.10
CA ASP A 73 9.25 4.29 -10.43
C ASP A 73 8.75 5.68 -10.03
N GLY A 74 8.09 5.77 -8.88
CA GLY A 74 7.56 7.05 -8.37
C GLY A 74 6.19 7.44 -8.89
N LYS A 75 5.47 6.52 -9.52
CA LYS A 75 4.07 6.66 -9.94
C LYS A 75 3.17 5.82 -9.06
N THR A 76 1.98 6.31 -8.72
CA THR A 76 0.95 5.45 -8.12
C THR A 76 0.25 4.63 -9.20
N VAL A 77 -0.20 3.43 -8.82
CA VAL A 77 -1.13 2.65 -9.62
C VAL A 77 -2.50 2.66 -8.95
N GLN A 78 -3.56 2.76 -9.76
CA GLN A 78 -4.95 2.70 -9.26
C GLN A 78 -5.29 1.25 -8.93
N PRO A 79 -5.50 0.89 -7.64
CA PRO A 79 -5.92 -0.45 -7.30
C PRO A 79 -7.32 -0.77 -7.86
N HIS A 80 -7.52 -2.02 -8.28
CA HIS A 80 -8.81 -2.56 -8.72
C HIS A 80 -8.99 -3.97 -8.19
N ILE A 81 -10.22 -4.44 -8.10
CA ILE A 81 -10.60 -5.79 -7.64
C ILE A 81 -11.29 -6.60 -8.73
N VAL A 82 -11.82 -5.93 -9.75
CA VAL A 82 -12.43 -6.58 -10.92
C VAL A 82 -11.38 -6.67 -12.02
N ASP A 83 -10.91 -7.87 -12.32
CA ASP A 83 -10.00 -8.12 -13.43
C ASP A 83 -10.74 -8.06 -14.76
N LYS A 84 -11.84 -8.80 -14.91
CA LYS A 84 -12.66 -8.81 -16.14
C LYS A 84 -14.12 -9.07 -15.85
N VAL A 85 -14.96 -8.65 -16.79
CA VAL A 85 -16.38 -8.99 -16.82
C VAL A 85 -16.67 -9.74 -18.11
N VAL A 86 -17.32 -10.88 -17.99
CA VAL A 86 -17.66 -11.76 -19.13
C VAL A 86 -19.18 -11.84 -19.27
N ASN A 87 -19.69 -11.71 -20.48
CA ASN A 87 -21.11 -11.94 -20.77
C ASN A 87 -21.40 -13.45 -20.69
N PRO A 88 -22.27 -13.92 -19.77
CA PRO A 88 -22.47 -15.34 -19.55
C PRO A 88 -23.19 -16.06 -20.70
N LYS A 89 -23.90 -15.30 -21.58
CA LYS A 89 -24.61 -15.89 -22.73
C LYS A 89 -23.72 -16.06 -23.95
N THR A 90 -22.75 -15.17 -24.14
CA THR A 90 -21.93 -15.14 -25.35
C THR A 90 -20.46 -15.50 -25.07
N ASN A 91 -20.10 -15.68 -23.81
CA ASN A 91 -18.74 -15.90 -23.31
C ASN A 91 -17.72 -14.83 -23.78
N LYS A 92 -18.22 -13.66 -24.19
CA LYS A 92 -17.34 -12.53 -24.60
C LYS A 92 -16.95 -11.71 -23.41
N VAL A 93 -15.66 -11.34 -23.35
CA VAL A 93 -15.17 -10.33 -22.39
C VAL A 93 -15.76 -8.98 -22.78
N VAL A 94 -16.50 -8.36 -21.87
CA VAL A 94 -17.12 -7.03 -22.06
C VAL A 94 -16.37 -5.92 -21.34
N TYR A 95 -15.52 -6.29 -20.39
CA TYR A 95 -14.60 -5.38 -19.70
C TYR A 95 -13.34 -6.16 -19.29
N GLN A 96 -12.19 -5.53 -19.47
CA GLN A 96 -10.89 -6.02 -18.98
C GLN A 96 -10.20 -4.86 -18.28
N ALA A 97 -9.77 -5.07 -17.03
CA ALA A 97 -8.99 -4.09 -16.30
C ALA A 97 -7.62 -3.87 -16.98
N THR A 98 -7.19 -2.62 -16.97
CA THR A 98 -5.84 -2.23 -17.40
C THR A 98 -5.23 -1.37 -16.32
N PRO A 99 -3.92 -1.55 -15.99
CA PRO A 99 -3.25 -0.72 -15.00
C PRO A 99 -3.35 0.77 -15.36
N LYS A 100 -3.74 1.59 -14.40
CA LYS A 100 -3.82 3.06 -14.54
C LYS A 100 -2.79 3.68 -13.62
N TYR A 101 -1.80 4.36 -14.21
CA TYR A 101 -0.73 5.03 -13.47
C TYR A 101 -0.98 6.54 -13.38
N SER A 102 -0.49 7.15 -12.30
CA SER A 102 -0.40 8.61 -12.20
C SER A 102 0.70 9.17 -13.12
N LYS A 103 0.76 10.52 -13.21
CA LYS A 103 2.02 11.18 -13.57
C LYS A 103 3.11 10.77 -12.57
N GLN A 104 4.38 10.98 -12.93
CA GLN A 104 5.48 10.76 -12.00
C GLN A 104 5.42 11.78 -10.85
N ILE A 105 5.33 11.29 -9.62
CA ILE A 105 5.21 12.10 -8.39
C ILE A 105 6.58 12.34 -7.78
N PHE A 106 7.43 11.30 -7.79
CA PHE A 106 8.80 11.33 -7.30
C PHE A 106 9.77 10.83 -8.36
N SER A 107 11.00 11.33 -8.33
CA SER A 107 12.06 10.82 -9.19
C SER A 107 12.45 9.40 -8.77
N THR A 108 12.96 8.59 -9.70
CA THR A 108 13.49 7.25 -9.42
C THR A 108 14.60 7.28 -8.38
N ASN A 109 15.45 8.32 -8.41
CA ASN A 109 16.50 8.52 -7.40
C ASN A 109 15.92 8.75 -5.99
N THR A 110 14.87 9.56 -5.87
CA THR A 110 14.17 9.76 -4.59
C THR A 110 13.57 8.46 -4.08
N ILE A 111 12.93 7.69 -4.97
CA ILE A 111 12.35 6.38 -4.62
C ILE A 111 13.44 5.42 -4.15
N SER A 112 14.58 5.33 -4.85
CA SER A 112 15.69 4.47 -4.43
C SER A 112 16.19 4.83 -3.04
N GLN A 113 16.46 6.11 -2.77
CA GLN A 113 16.94 6.56 -1.47
C GLN A 113 15.95 6.25 -0.34
N VAL A 114 14.65 6.45 -0.56
CA VAL A 114 13.64 6.14 0.46
C VAL A 114 13.48 4.63 0.64
N LYS A 115 13.57 3.83 -0.43
CA LYS A 115 13.60 2.35 -0.34
C LYS A 115 14.76 1.87 0.55
N ASP A 116 15.95 2.45 0.39
CA ASP A 116 17.12 2.08 1.21
C ASP A 116 16.89 2.40 2.70
N LEU A 117 16.29 3.56 3.00
CA LEU A 117 15.90 3.90 4.37
C LEU A 117 14.83 2.94 4.93
N MET A 118 13.85 2.56 4.11
CA MET A 118 12.80 1.60 4.51
C MET A 118 13.35 0.18 4.65
N LEU A 119 14.42 -0.17 3.92
CA LEU A 119 15.14 -1.43 4.10
C LEU A 119 15.81 -1.46 5.48
N GLY A 120 16.45 -0.37 5.90
CA GLY A 120 17.03 -0.25 7.23
C GLY A 120 16.02 -0.44 8.36
N VAL A 121 14.75 -0.05 8.18
CA VAL A 121 13.68 -0.33 9.18
C VAL A 121 13.56 -1.83 9.47
N ILE A 122 13.78 -2.69 8.46
CA ILE A 122 13.63 -4.15 8.55
C ILE A 122 14.97 -4.84 8.83
N GLU A 123 16.04 -4.40 8.17
CA GLU A 123 17.31 -5.14 8.14
C GLU A 123 18.31 -4.70 9.22
N ASP A 124 18.24 -3.43 9.68
CA ASP A 124 19.15 -2.95 10.70
C ASP A 124 18.84 -3.56 12.08
N GLU A 125 19.87 -3.80 12.87
CA GLU A 125 19.75 -4.35 14.23
C GLU A 125 18.93 -3.46 15.16
N GLN A 126 18.93 -2.15 14.94
CA GLN A 126 18.12 -1.16 15.66
C GLN A 126 16.82 -0.80 14.93
N GLY A 127 16.53 -1.45 13.80
CA GLY A 127 15.32 -1.19 13.01
C GLY A 127 14.04 -1.54 13.78
N THR A 128 13.09 -0.63 13.79
CA THR A 128 11.79 -0.82 14.49
C THR A 128 10.95 -1.94 13.89
N GLY A 129 11.24 -2.36 12.67
CA GLY A 129 10.60 -3.44 11.93
C GLY A 129 11.41 -4.73 11.85
N LYS A 130 12.52 -4.87 12.59
CA LYS A 130 13.40 -6.06 12.55
C LYS A 130 12.64 -7.38 12.73
N THR A 131 11.64 -7.41 13.58
CA THR A 131 10.82 -8.61 13.83
C THR A 131 9.95 -9.03 12.63
N TYR A 132 9.77 -8.15 11.65
CA TYR A 132 9.01 -8.42 10.42
C TYR A 132 9.87 -8.99 9.29
N ARG A 133 11.21 -9.08 9.47
CA ARG A 133 12.12 -9.70 8.47
C ARG A 133 11.59 -11.08 8.07
N LEU A 134 11.52 -11.31 6.75
CA LEU A 134 11.08 -12.61 6.23
C LEU A 134 12.11 -13.69 6.56
N ASP A 135 11.64 -14.93 6.77
CA ASP A 135 12.47 -16.07 7.18
C ASP A 135 13.14 -16.78 5.97
N ASN A 136 13.10 -16.13 4.81
CA ASN A 136 13.72 -16.57 3.56
C ASN A 136 14.68 -15.47 3.04
N ASP A 137 15.38 -15.72 1.95
CA ASP A 137 16.34 -14.78 1.37
C ASP A 137 15.68 -13.57 0.67
N VAL A 138 14.35 -13.41 0.77
CA VAL A 138 13.63 -12.30 0.16
C VAL A 138 13.72 -11.09 1.08
N ARG A 139 14.35 -10.03 0.62
CA ARG A 139 14.39 -8.75 1.33
C ARG A 139 13.07 -8.00 1.15
N MET A 140 12.60 -7.41 2.23
CA MET A 140 11.39 -6.60 2.28
C MET A 140 11.70 -5.21 2.80
N ILE A 141 11.14 -4.18 2.21
CA ILE A 141 11.11 -2.85 2.79
C ILE A 141 9.84 -2.65 3.60
N GLY A 142 9.89 -1.83 4.64
CA GLY A 142 8.71 -1.61 5.46
C GLY A 142 8.75 -0.37 6.32
N LYS A 143 7.60 -0.07 6.92
CA LYS A 143 7.44 1.00 7.91
C LYS A 143 6.42 0.59 8.95
N THR A 144 6.82 0.68 10.21
CA THR A 144 5.94 0.51 11.37
C THR A 144 5.24 1.82 11.71
N GLY A 145 4.06 1.73 12.30
CA GLY A 145 3.34 2.88 12.84
C GLY A 145 2.61 2.50 14.12
N THR A 146 2.66 3.40 15.10
CA THR A 146 1.89 3.31 16.34
C THR A 146 1.29 4.67 16.62
N GLY A 147 -0.01 4.80 16.42
CA GLY A 147 -0.76 6.03 16.65
C GLY A 147 -1.71 5.89 17.81
N GLN A 148 -1.79 6.89 18.70
CA GLN A 148 -2.78 6.90 19.75
C GLN A 148 -4.19 7.05 19.15
N VAL A 149 -5.14 6.31 19.69
CA VAL A 149 -6.56 6.41 19.30
C VAL A 149 -7.19 7.60 20.01
N VAL A 150 -8.00 8.36 19.30
CA VAL A 150 -8.80 9.43 19.90
C VAL A 150 -10.10 8.84 20.45
N GLU A 151 -10.34 9.01 21.75
CA GLU A 151 -11.56 8.58 22.46
C GLU A 151 -12.01 9.70 23.41
N ASN A 152 -13.32 9.94 23.48
CA ASN A 152 -13.90 10.92 24.40
C ASN A 152 -13.28 12.32 24.36
N GLY A 153 -12.84 12.76 23.18
CA GLY A 153 -12.23 14.08 22.96
C GLY A 153 -10.75 14.20 23.31
N GLY A 154 -10.07 13.09 23.65
CA GLY A 154 -8.64 13.03 23.95
C GLY A 154 -7.95 11.81 23.37
N TYR A 155 -6.63 11.74 23.52
CA TYR A 155 -5.87 10.55 23.14
C TYR A 155 -6.00 9.46 24.22
N SER A 156 -6.30 8.24 23.78
CA SER A 156 -6.34 7.06 24.66
C SER A 156 -4.93 6.79 25.21
N THR A 157 -4.87 6.41 26.49
CA THR A 157 -3.62 5.99 27.16
C THR A 157 -3.38 4.48 27.07
N THR A 158 -4.35 3.73 26.58
CA THR A 158 -4.33 2.26 26.56
C THR A 158 -4.59 1.64 25.21
N LEU A 159 -5.12 2.42 24.26
CA LEU A 159 -5.46 1.93 22.91
C LEU A 159 -4.65 2.66 21.84
N TYR A 160 -4.08 1.86 20.96
CA TYR A 160 -3.26 2.32 19.85
C TYR A 160 -3.77 1.75 18.54
N MET A 161 -3.55 2.49 17.48
CA MET A 161 -3.63 2.01 16.12
C MET A 161 -2.24 1.53 15.71
N HIS A 162 -2.03 0.23 15.74
CA HIS A 162 -0.81 -0.39 15.24
C HIS A 162 -0.92 -0.59 13.74
N SER A 163 0.13 -0.27 13.00
CA SER A 163 0.14 -0.44 11.56
C SER A 163 1.52 -0.85 11.05
N PHE A 164 1.50 -1.57 9.95
CA PHE A 164 2.70 -1.94 9.20
C PHE A 164 2.39 -1.92 7.70
N VAL A 165 3.27 -1.31 6.93
CA VAL A 165 3.33 -1.49 5.49
C VAL A 165 4.59 -2.28 5.15
N GLY A 166 4.44 -3.29 4.29
CA GLY A 166 5.54 -4.08 3.75
C GLY A 166 5.48 -4.14 2.23
N ILE A 167 6.62 -4.10 1.58
CA ILE A 167 6.74 -4.21 0.12
C ILE A 167 7.87 -5.18 -0.19
N ALA A 168 7.58 -6.20 -0.98
CA ALA A 168 8.52 -7.26 -1.31
C ALA A 168 8.35 -7.76 -2.75
N PRO A 169 9.41 -8.31 -3.37
CA PRO A 169 10.81 -8.21 -2.98
C PRO A 169 11.36 -6.77 -3.08
N TYR A 170 12.47 -6.47 -2.38
CA TYR A 170 13.12 -5.15 -2.45
C TYR A 170 13.58 -4.81 -3.88
N ASP A 171 14.22 -5.77 -4.55
CA ASP A 171 14.84 -5.54 -5.86
C ASP A 171 13.81 -5.40 -6.98
N ASP A 172 12.72 -6.17 -6.93
CA ASP A 172 11.60 -6.14 -7.90
C ASP A 172 10.26 -6.24 -7.15
N PRO A 173 9.70 -5.12 -6.67
CA PRO A 173 8.49 -5.10 -5.87
C PRO A 173 7.27 -5.68 -6.59
N GLN A 174 6.72 -6.77 -6.05
CA GLN A 174 5.56 -7.48 -6.58
C GLN A 174 4.34 -7.36 -5.68
N VAL A 175 4.55 -7.17 -4.37
CA VAL A 175 3.48 -7.14 -3.38
C VAL A 175 3.63 -5.93 -2.48
N VAL A 176 2.57 -5.16 -2.32
CA VAL A 176 2.41 -4.14 -1.28
C VAL A 176 1.36 -4.64 -0.31
N MET A 177 1.71 -4.72 0.97
CA MET A 177 0.82 -5.14 2.04
C MET A 177 0.67 -4.04 3.08
N PHE A 178 -0.54 -3.83 3.56
CA PHE A 178 -0.83 -2.98 4.69
C PHE A 178 -1.65 -3.75 5.72
N LEU A 179 -1.13 -3.81 6.96
CA LEU A 179 -1.83 -4.39 8.10
C LEU A 179 -2.04 -3.32 9.15
N THR A 180 -3.24 -3.23 9.69
CA THR A 180 -3.54 -2.33 10.79
C THR A 180 -4.60 -2.93 11.70
N PHE A 181 -4.50 -2.66 12.99
CA PHE A 181 -5.54 -2.96 13.95
C PHE A 181 -5.48 -2.02 15.16
N LYS A 182 -6.62 -1.89 15.83
CA LYS A 182 -6.78 -1.14 17.06
C LYS A 182 -6.71 -2.10 18.24
N SER A 183 -5.74 -1.93 19.13
CA SER A 183 -5.63 -2.73 20.35
C SER A 183 -4.75 -2.06 21.42
N GLY A 184 -4.69 -2.66 22.62
CA GLY A 184 -3.62 -2.38 23.56
C GLY A 184 -2.26 -2.94 23.08
N ASP A 185 -1.18 -2.45 23.66
CA ASP A 185 0.20 -2.79 23.24
C ASP A 185 0.51 -4.29 23.23
N SER A 186 -0.10 -5.05 24.14
CA SER A 186 0.16 -6.49 24.27
C SER A 186 -0.16 -7.30 23.02
N TYR A 187 -1.02 -6.81 22.12
CA TYR A 187 -1.38 -7.50 20.88
C TYR A 187 -0.46 -7.19 19.71
N ALA A 188 0.32 -6.12 19.77
CA ALA A 188 1.24 -5.72 18.70
C ALA A 188 2.29 -6.80 18.38
N GLN A 189 2.65 -7.62 19.37
CA GLN A 189 3.60 -8.74 19.23
C GLN A 189 3.17 -9.82 18.21
N TYR A 190 1.89 -9.92 17.89
CA TYR A 190 1.39 -10.91 16.91
C TYR A 190 1.48 -10.45 15.47
N MET A 191 1.62 -9.14 15.23
CA MET A 191 1.68 -8.58 13.87
C MET A 191 2.80 -9.18 13.01
N PRO A 192 4.04 -9.35 13.51
CA PRO A 192 5.14 -9.86 12.68
C PRO A 192 4.82 -11.22 12.05
N ASN A 193 4.25 -12.15 12.82
CA ASN A 193 3.92 -13.48 12.31
C ASN A 193 2.84 -13.43 11.22
N ILE A 194 1.79 -12.60 11.42
CA ILE A 194 0.73 -12.41 10.42
C ILE A 194 1.32 -11.82 9.14
N VAL A 195 2.18 -10.80 9.27
CA VAL A 195 2.83 -10.16 8.12
C VAL A 195 3.70 -11.14 7.35
N LYS A 196 4.59 -11.87 8.05
CA LYS A 196 5.49 -12.86 7.43
C LYS A 196 4.72 -13.94 6.68
N GLN A 197 3.73 -14.53 7.33
CA GLN A 197 2.90 -15.58 6.71
C GLN A 197 2.19 -15.03 5.47
N THR A 198 1.47 -13.92 5.60
CA THR A 198 0.68 -13.36 4.50
C THR A 198 1.57 -12.91 3.33
N MET A 199 2.72 -12.28 3.61
CA MET A 199 3.65 -11.86 2.57
C MET A 199 4.24 -13.05 1.82
N ASN A 200 4.67 -14.10 2.55
CA ASN A 200 5.21 -15.32 1.93
C ASN A 200 4.16 -16.03 1.05
N GLU A 201 2.91 -16.12 1.51
CA GLU A 201 1.82 -16.70 0.72
C GLU A 201 1.52 -15.87 -0.53
N ALA A 202 1.46 -14.53 -0.40
CA ALA A 202 1.24 -13.63 -1.52
C ALA A 202 2.33 -13.74 -2.57
N LEU A 203 3.60 -13.75 -2.17
CA LEU A 203 4.74 -13.93 -3.08
C LEU A 203 4.70 -15.28 -3.80
N GLN A 204 4.29 -16.35 -3.12
CA GLN A 204 4.11 -17.66 -3.76
C GLN A 204 3.00 -17.65 -4.82
N VAL A 205 1.90 -16.91 -4.56
CA VAL A 205 0.81 -16.77 -5.54
C VAL A 205 1.29 -16.00 -6.77
N VAL A 206 1.98 -14.86 -6.56
CA VAL A 206 2.53 -14.05 -7.65
C VAL A 206 3.54 -14.85 -8.48
N ASN A 207 4.46 -15.56 -7.84
CA ASN A 207 5.46 -16.39 -8.53
C ASN A 207 4.81 -17.48 -9.37
N ARG A 208 3.76 -18.14 -8.86
CA ARG A 208 3.00 -19.15 -9.62
C ARG A 208 2.26 -18.53 -10.81
N TYR A 209 1.70 -17.32 -10.63
CA TYR A 209 1.03 -16.60 -11.70
C TYR A 209 2.02 -16.21 -12.82
N ASN A 210 3.15 -15.64 -12.44
CA ASN A 210 4.20 -15.24 -13.39
C ASN A 210 4.78 -16.45 -14.14
N ALA A 211 5.05 -17.56 -13.45
CA ALA A 211 5.53 -18.78 -14.08
C ALA A 211 4.55 -19.36 -15.13
N LYS A 212 3.25 -19.34 -14.83
CA LYS A 212 2.22 -19.76 -15.79
C LYS A 212 2.16 -18.85 -17.03
N ASN A 213 2.30 -17.55 -16.84
CA ASN A 213 2.26 -16.60 -17.94
C ASN A 213 3.54 -16.63 -18.79
N THR A 214 4.70 -16.88 -18.20
CA THR A 214 5.96 -17.06 -18.94
C THR A 214 5.93 -18.31 -19.81
N THR A 215 5.41 -19.43 -19.29
CA THR A 215 5.22 -20.66 -20.09
C THR A 215 4.13 -20.52 -21.17
N ALA A 216 3.15 -19.65 -20.99
CA ALA A 216 2.11 -19.38 -21.98
C ALA A 216 2.60 -18.50 -23.14
N VAL A 217 3.64 -17.68 -22.93
CA VAL A 217 4.27 -16.89 -24.01
C VAL A 217 5.13 -17.77 -24.92
N ASP A 218 5.72 -18.85 -24.37
CA ASP A 218 6.50 -19.84 -25.16
C ASP A 218 5.61 -20.85 -25.92
N GLN A 219 4.37 -21.02 -25.52
CA GLN A 219 3.38 -21.79 -26.23
C GLN A 219 2.34 -20.82 -26.79
N SER A 220 2.27 -20.66 -28.11
CA SER A 220 1.26 -19.84 -28.80
C SER A 220 -0.17 -20.33 -28.47
N TYR A 221 -0.65 -19.97 -27.27
CA TYR A 221 -2.03 -20.15 -26.89
C TYR A 221 -2.88 -19.08 -27.58
N THR A 222 -3.60 -19.46 -28.60
CA THR A 222 -4.74 -18.70 -29.10
C THR A 222 -5.83 -18.67 -28.03
N LEU A 223 -6.61 -17.59 -27.98
CA LEU A 223 -7.73 -17.38 -27.02
C LEU A 223 -8.74 -18.56 -26.97
N ASP A 224 -8.71 -19.45 -27.94
CA ASP A 224 -9.59 -20.61 -28.06
C ASP A 224 -9.28 -21.74 -27.05
N SER A 225 -8.10 -21.76 -26.43
CA SER A 225 -7.75 -22.80 -25.48
C SER A 225 -8.35 -22.62 -24.07
N TYR A 226 -8.84 -21.41 -23.74
CA TYR A 226 -9.50 -21.12 -22.44
C TYR A 226 -11.01 -21.41 -22.44
N THR A 227 -11.62 -21.63 -23.61
CA THR A 227 -13.06 -21.84 -23.72
C THR A 227 -13.49 -23.28 -23.49
N ASN A 228 -12.56 -24.26 -23.41
CA ASN A 228 -12.89 -25.68 -23.33
C ASN A 228 -12.65 -26.34 -21.95
N GLN A 229 -12.33 -25.57 -20.90
CA GLN A 229 -12.34 -26.07 -19.52
C GLN A 229 -13.49 -25.45 -18.72
N SER A 230 -14.70 -25.65 -19.18
CA SER A 230 -15.88 -25.35 -18.39
C SER A 230 -16.63 -26.63 -18.08
N VAL A 231 -16.79 -26.85 -16.79
CA VAL A 231 -17.92 -27.52 -16.16
C VAL A 231 -18.20 -28.94 -16.63
N ASN A 232 -17.66 -29.88 -15.89
CA ASN A 232 -18.39 -31.10 -15.53
C ASN A 232 -18.48 -31.18 -14.01
#